data_7c2e68ae148743be89938bb042974bfc
#
_entry.id   7c2e68ae148743be89938bb042974bfc
#
_cell.length_a   1.000
_cell.length_b   1.000
_cell.length_c   1.000
_cell.angle_alpha   90.00
_cell.angle_beta   90.00
_cell.angle_gamma   90.00
#
_symmetry.space_group_name_H-M   'P 1'
#
loop_
_entity.id
_entity.type
_entity.pdbx_description
1 polymer ?
#
loop_
_entity_poly.entity_id
_entity_poly.type
_entity_poly.pdbx_seq_one_letter_code
_entity_poly.pdbx_strand_id
1 'polypeptide(L)'
;AAGARFFAGYPITPASEITEGMSVRLPLVGGVFLQMEDEIASMGAAIGASMAGAKCLTATSGPGFSLKQEGIGIASMMEIPVVIVDVMRGGPASGMSTLPSQMDVMQARWGCHGDHPIIVLSPATVTECYELAIKAFNLAELIRQPVIILSDAIVGHLRERIDLPDPSEVKVIDRKMTTKSPEEYAPFEAEEDGVPCFAGRGTAYRYHMCSNVHTEKGFPADTNHAVASKLLARLHKKLENYEDEITAYKFFGSEDCETLIVAYGLSLIHISEPTRP
;
A
#
# COMPACT_ATOMS: atom_id res chain seq x y z
N ALA A 1 9.77 3.96 12.46
CA ALA A 1 8.70 3.49 13.33
C ALA A 1 8.09 2.18 12.80
N ALA A 2 7.46 2.16 11.62
CA ALA A 2 6.73 0.99 11.08
C ALA A 2 7.58 -0.26 10.74
N GLY A 3 8.90 -0.19 10.85
CA GLY A 3 9.79 -1.32 10.56
C GLY A 3 10.24 -1.44 9.10
N ALA A 4 10.02 -0.43 8.25
CA ALA A 4 10.49 -0.43 6.88
C ALA A 4 12.01 -0.67 6.79
N ARG A 5 12.44 -1.50 5.83
CA ARG A 5 13.85 -1.86 5.60
C ARG A 5 14.26 -1.75 4.14
N PHE A 6 13.34 -1.51 3.24
CA PHE A 6 13.63 -1.39 1.83
C PHE A 6 12.80 -0.28 1.18
N PHE A 7 13.47 0.54 0.39
CA PHE A 7 12.86 1.54 -0.47
C PHE A 7 13.48 1.43 -1.86
N ALA A 8 12.63 1.41 -2.88
CA ALA A 8 13.03 1.60 -4.26
C ALA A 8 12.12 2.66 -4.89
N GLY A 9 12.71 3.63 -5.57
CA GLY A 9 11.94 4.72 -6.17
C GLY A 9 12.67 5.44 -7.28
N TYR A 10 11.90 6.20 -8.06
CA TYR A 10 12.36 7.15 -9.04
C TYR A 10 11.89 8.55 -8.62
N PRO A 11 12.76 9.57 -8.61
CA PRO A 11 12.38 10.90 -8.15
C PRO A 11 11.33 11.52 -9.06
N ILE A 12 10.24 11.98 -8.48
CA ILE A 12 9.16 12.67 -9.19
C ILE A 12 8.47 13.68 -8.26
N THR A 13 8.26 14.91 -8.76
CA THR A 13 7.53 15.96 -8.03
C THR A 13 6.03 15.65 -7.99
N PRO A 14 5.33 15.76 -6.81
CA PRO A 14 5.81 16.29 -5.52
C PRO A 14 6.17 15.20 -4.48
N ALA A 15 6.62 14.02 -4.89
CA ALA A 15 6.98 12.91 -4.01
C ALA A 15 8.50 12.80 -3.74
N SER A 16 9.32 13.71 -4.28
CA SER A 16 10.79 13.63 -4.18
C SER A 16 11.30 13.69 -2.75
N GLU A 17 10.66 14.45 -1.87
CA GLU A 17 11.05 14.58 -0.47
C GLU A 17 10.95 13.27 0.30
N ILE A 18 10.04 12.38 -0.10
CA ILE A 18 9.97 11.03 0.48
C ILE A 18 11.22 10.24 0.06
N THR A 19 11.58 10.28 -1.22
CA THR A 19 12.77 9.61 -1.77
C THR A 19 14.03 10.12 -1.08
N GLU A 20 14.19 11.44 -0.99
CA GLU A 20 15.32 12.09 -0.33
C GLU A 20 15.40 11.72 1.16
N GLY A 21 14.27 11.81 1.88
CA GLY A 21 14.19 11.43 3.28
C GLY A 21 14.55 9.96 3.53
N MET A 22 14.11 9.05 2.64
CA MET A 22 14.42 7.63 2.74
C MET A 22 15.88 7.34 2.42
N SER A 23 16.50 8.06 1.45
CA SER A 23 17.92 7.89 1.11
C SER A 23 18.86 8.16 2.29
N VAL A 24 18.49 9.12 3.14
CA VAL A 24 19.30 9.52 4.31
C VAL A 24 18.98 8.63 5.52
N ARG A 25 17.71 8.35 5.78
CA ARG A 25 17.29 7.75 7.05
C ARG A 25 17.29 6.22 7.04
N LEU A 26 16.99 5.60 5.91
CA LEU A 26 16.85 4.15 5.83
C LEU A 26 18.17 3.40 6.10
N PRO A 27 19.32 3.86 5.57
CA PRO A 27 20.62 3.27 5.90
C PRO A 27 20.98 3.33 7.39
N LEU A 28 20.54 4.38 8.11
CA LEU A 28 20.82 4.53 9.55
C LEU A 28 20.16 3.44 10.42
N VAL A 29 19.16 2.76 9.90
CA VAL A 29 18.47 1.65 10.57
C VAL A 29 18.76 0.28 9.93
N GLY A 30 19.84 0.20 9.13
CA GLY A 30 20.24 -1.03 8.44
C GLY A 30 19.34 -1.41 7.27
N GLY A 31 18.58 -0.45 6.73
CA GLY A 31 17.75 -0.64 5.55
C GLY A 31 18.49 -0.34 4.25
N VAL A 32 17.88 -0.73 3.13
CA VAL A 32 18.41 -0.55 1.77
C VAL A 32 17.58 0.48 1.03
N PHE A 33 18.25 1.48 0.48
CA PHE A 33 17.67 2.48 -0.41
C PHE A 33 18.24 2.27 -1.82
N LEU A 34 17.34 2.23 -2.82
CA LEU A 34 17.70 2.16 -4.23
C LEU A 34 16.97 3.25 -5.03
N GLN A 35 17.74 4.06 -5.74
CA GLN A 35 17.19 4.85 -6.83
C GLN A 35 17.20 3.98 -8.09
N MET A 36 16.02 3.82 -8.67
CA MET A 36 15.82 3.03 -9.88
C MET A 36 15.77 3.93 -11.11
N GLU A 37 15.82 3.34 -12.29
CA GLU A 37 15.77 4.05 -13.56
C GLU A 37 14.38 4.57 -13.93
N ASP A 38 13.34 3.87 -13.41
CA ASP A 38 11.93 4.23 -13.60
C ASP A 38 11.02 3.64 -12.50
N GLU A 39 9.73 3.93 -12.60
CA GLU A 39 8.72 3.48 -11.65
C GLU A 39 8.38 1.99 -11.79
N ILE A 40 8.52 1.40 -12.97
CA ILE A 40 8.29 -0.03 -13.22
C ILE A 40 9.36 -0.84 -12.51
N ALA A 41 10.63 -0.46 -12.72
CA ALA A 41 11.77 -1.09 -12.06
C ALA A 41 11.69 -0.93 -10.53
N SER A 42 11.28 0.26 -10.03
CA SER A 42 11.14 0.48 -8.59
C SER A 42 10.06 -0.40 -7.96
N MET A 43 8.94 -0.60 -8.64
CA MET A 43 7.88 -1.48 -8.16
C MET A 43 8.32 -2.95 -8.17
N GLY A 44 8.99 -3.39 -9.23
CA GLY A 44 9.58 -4.73 -9.32
C GLY A 44 10.58 -5.02 -8.21
N ALA A 45 11.46 -4.05 -7.90
CA ALA A 45 12.43 -4.15 -6.81
C ALA A 45 11.75 -4.25 -5.44
N ALA A 46 10.70 -3.44 -5.18
CA ALA A 46 9.93 -3.47 -3.94
C ALA A 46 9.21 -4.82 -3.77
N ILE A 47 8.57 -5.35 -4.82
CA ILE A 47 7.95 -6.68 -4.82
C ILE A 47 8.98 -7.76 -4.49
N GLY A 48 10.13 -7.75 -5.18
CA GLY A 48 11.20 -8.74 -4.95
C GLY A 48 11.74 -8.71 -3.52
N ALA A 49 11.99 -7.51 -2.97
CA ALA A 49 12.45 -7.35 -1.59
C ALA A 49 11.38 -7.80 -0.58
N SER A 50 10.11 -7.53 -0.83
CA SER A 50 9.01 -8.02 0.01
C SER A 50 8.89 -9.54 -0.03
N MET A 51 9.09 -10.16 -1.19
CA MET A 51 9.18 -11.63 -1.31
C MET A 51 10.35 -12.23 -0.53
N ALA A 52 11.42 -11.47 -0.32
CA ALA A 52 12.53 -11.86 0.56
C ALA A 52 12.24 -11.62 2.05
N GLY A 53 11.08 -11.03 2.40
CA GLY A 53 10.65 -10.80 3.77
C GLY A 53 10.82 -9.38 4.30
N ALA A 54 11.33 -8.44 3.48
CA ALA A 54 11.47 -7.05 3.90
C ALA A 54 10.12 -6.30 3.90
N LYS A 55 9.96 -5.35 4.80
CA LYS A 55 8.89 -4.35 4.71
C LYS A 55 9.32 -3.26 3.73
N CYS A 56 8.56 -3.10 2.66
CA CYS A 56 8.93 -2.30 1.50
C CYS A 56 8.04 -1.08 1.30
N LEU A 57 8.65 0.00 0.84
CA LEU A 57 7.99 1.24 0.46
C LEU A 57 8.49 1.70 -0.91
N THR A 58 7.59 2.26 -1.71
CA THR A 58 7.90 3.06 -2.88
C THR A 58 7.06 4.32 -2.89
N ALA A 59 7.56 5.40 -3.50
CA ALA A 59 6.84 6.66 -3.62
C ALA A 59 6.81 7.13 -5.07
N THR A 60 5.73 7.83 -5.46
CA THR A 60 5.52 8.32 -6.81
C THR A 60 4.47 9.43 -6.86
N SER A 61 4.15 9.88 -8.06
CA SER A 61 3.12 10.87 -8.36
C SER A 61 2.64 10.73 -9.80
N GLY A 62 1.37 10.99 -10.06
CA GLY A 62 0.80 11.18 -11.40
C GLY A 62 1.22 10.13 -12.43
N PRO A 63 2.04 10.46 -13.45
CA PRO A 63 2.42 9.51 -14.50
C PRO A 63 3.23 8.32 -13.96
N GLY A 64 4.00 8.51 -12.89
CA GLY A 64 4.71 7.40 -12.24
C GLY A 64 3.75 6.43 -11.54
N PHE A 65 2.62 6.92 -11.03
CA PHE A 65 1.56 6.07 -10.49
C PHE A 65 0.92 5.22 -11.59
N SER A 66 0.76 5.78 -12.79
CA SER A 66 0.31 5.02 -13.98
C SER A 66 1.27 3.87 -14.32
N LEU A 67 2.58 4.12 -14.29
CA LEU A 67 3.60 3.09 -14.56
C LEU A 67 3.66 1.99 -13.49
N LYS A 68 3.22 2.26 -12.27
CA LYS A 68 3.18 1.27 -11.18
C LYS A 68 1.95 0.35 -11.21
N GLN A 69 0.92 0.64 -12.01
CA GLN A 69 -0.35 -0.09 -11.97
C GLN A 69 -0.21 -1.58 -12.25
N GLU A 70 0.60 -1.98 -13.23
CA GLU A 70 0.90 -3.39 -13.50
C GLU A 70 1.51 -4.06 -12.25
N GLY A 71 2.49 -3.41 -11.62
CA GLY A 71 3.12 -3.93 -10.41
C GLY A 71 2.16 -4.01 -9.22
N ILE A 72 1.21 -3.09 -9.11
CA ILE A 72 0.15 -3.14 -8.08
C ILE A 72 -0.74 -4.37 -8.30
N GLY A 73 -1.14 -4.63 -9.53
CA GLY A 73 -1.90 -5.82 -9.91
C GLY A 73 -1.14 -7.12 -9.60
N ILE A 74 0.15 -7.18 -9.96
CA ILE A 74 1.03 -8.30 -9.64
C ILE A 74 1.10 -8.52 -8.12
N ALA A 75 1.35 -7.45 -7.34
CA ALA A 75 1.43 -7.55 -5.89
C ALA A 75 0.11 -8.00 -5.25
N SER A 76 -1.02 -7.54 -5.79
CA SER A 76 -2.35 -7.98 -5.34
C SER A 76 -2.59 -9.46 -5.60
N MET A 77 -2.34 -9.94 -6.81
CA MET A 77 -2.53 -11.35 -7.19
C MET A 77 -1.57 -12.30 -6.47
N MET A 78 -0.32 -11.87 -6.25
CA MET A 78 0.69 -12.65 -5.54
C MET A 78 0.64 -12.46 -4.02
N GLU A 79 -0.28 -11.65 -3.51
CA GLU A 79 -0.47 -11.35 -2.09
C GLU A 79 0.83 -10.90 -1.41
N ILE A 80 1.49 -9.91 -2.03
CA ILE A 80 2.78 -9.38 -1.60
C ILE A 80 2.58 -8.02 -0.93
N PRO A 81 2.92 -7.88 0.36
CA PRO A 81 2.86 -6.62 1.09
C PRO A 81 3.81 -5.58 0.51
N VAL A 82 3.28 -4.46 0.02
CA VAL A 82 4.07 -3.30 -0.39
C VAL A 82 3.28 -2.04 -0.06
N VAL A 83 3.92 -1.03 0.51
CA VAL A 83 3.31 0.29 0.69
C VAL A 83 3.71 1.18 -0.49
N ILE A 84 2.71 1.78 -1.14
CA ILE A 84 2.89 2.70 -2.25
C ILE A 84 2.38 4.07 -1.81
N VAL A 85 3.23 5.09 -1.85
CA VAL A 85 2.79 6.47 -1.61
C VAL A 85 2.64 7.15 -2.95
N ASP A 86 1.42 7.60 -3.24
CA ASP A 86 1.16 8.51 -4.35
C ASP A 86 0.85 9.89 -3.80
N VAL A 87 1.69 10.88 -4.16
CA VAL A 87 1.43 12.28 -3.84
C VAL A 87 0.81 12.91 -5.07
N MET A 88 -0.51 13.08 -5.01
CA MET A 88 -1.35 13.49 -6.14
C MET A 88 -0.96 14.82 -6.74
N ARG A 89 -1.00 14.92 -8.06
CA ARG A 89 -0.79 16.16 -8.81
C ARG A 89 -1.74 16.28 -9.98
N GLY A 90 -1.79 17.47 -10.60
CA GLY A 90 -2.62 17.68 -11.78
C GLY A 90 -2.16 16.87 -12.98
N GLY A 91 -3.09 16.11 -13.56
CA GLY A 91 -2.94 15.35 -14.81
C GLY A 91 -3.55 16.09 -16.01
N PRO A 92 -3.66 15.44 -17.19
CA PRO A 92 -3.12 14.12 -17.54
C PRO A 92 -1.62 14.14 -17.90
N ALA A 93 -1.01 12.97 -18.03
CA ALA A 93 0.41 12.76 -18.35
C ALA A 93 1.35 13.51 -17.40
N SER A 94 2.33 14.28 -17.90
CA SER A 94 3.18 15.12 -17.06
C SER A 94 2.40 16.19 -16.31
N GLY A 95 1.29 16.62 -16.85
CA GLY A 95 0.30 17.49 -16.22
C GLY A 95 0.87 18.77 -15.61
N MET A 96 0.41 19.07 -14.40
CA MET A 96 0.83 20.23 -13.62
C MET A 96 1.62 19.76 -12.39
N SER A 97 2.89 19.47 -12.55
CA SER A 97 3.74 18.79 -11.55
C SER A 97 3.86 19.51 -10.21
N THR A 98 3.62 20.81 -10.17
CA THR A 98 3.72 21.63 -8.95
C THR A 98 2.37 22.11 -8.40
N LEU A 99 1.27 21.75 -9.06
CA LEU A 99 -0.06 22.14 -8.65
C LEU A 99 -0.80 20.95 -8.00
N PRO A 100 -1.46 21.20 -6.84
CA PRO A 100 -2.22 20.17 -6.16
C PRO A 100 -3.45 19.76 -6.97
N SER A 101 -3.81 18.49 -6.89
CA SER A 101 -5.03 17.95 -7.47
C SER A 101 -5.39 16.64 -6.77
N GLN A 102 -6.65 16.21 -6.91
CA GLN A 102 -7.15 14.91 -6.44
C GLN A 102 -7.61 14.05 -7.64
N MET A 103 -6.80 13.99 -8.69
CA MET A 103 -7.15 13.28 -9.94
C MET A 103 -6.83 11.79 -9.92
N ASP A 104 -6.02 11.31 -8.98
CA ASP A 104 -5.51 9.93 -8.96
C ASP A 104 -6.41 8.93 -8.21
N VAL A 105 -7.52 9.42 -7.61
CA VAL A 105 -8.45 8.60 -6.80
C VAL A 105 -9.05 7.44 -7.60
N MET A 106 -9.57 7.72 -8.79
CA MET A 106 -10.15 6.68 -9.65
C MET A 106 -9.07 5.72 -10.16
N GLN A 107 -7.86 6.22 -10.39
CA GLN A 107 -6.72 5.40 -10.77
C GLN A 107 -6.26 4.49 -9.62
N ALA A 108 -6.27 4.98 -8.38
CA ALA A 108 -5.98 4.16 -7.21
C ALA A 108 -6.94 2.97 -7.09
N ARG A 109 -8.21 3.15 -7.46
CA ARG A 109 -9.23 2.08 -7.40
C ARG A 109 -9.24 1.20 -8.64
N TRP A 110 -9.11 1.78 -9.85
CA TRP A 110 -9.38 1.13 -11.12
C TRP A 110 -8.22 1.19 -12.13
N GLY A 111 -7.03 1.58 -11.67
CA GLY A 111 -5.89 1.79 -12.58
C GLY A 111 -5.31 0.51 -13.15
N CYS A 112 -5.34 -0.59 -12.40
CA CYS A 112 -5.02 -1.90 -12.91
C CYS A 112 -6.27 -2.54 -13.53
N HIS A 113 -6.12 -3.31 -14.61
CA HIS A 113 -7.20 -4.04 -15.25
C HIS A 113 -7.71 -5.19 -14.37
N GLY A 114 -8.97 -5.57 -14.56
CA GLY A 114 -9.64 -6.64 -13.82
C GLY A 114 -10.07 -6.24 -12.41
N ASP A 115 -10.79 -7.15 -11.78
CA ASP A 115 -11.30 -6.98 -10.42
C ASP A 115 -10.26 -7.43 -9.40
N HIS A 116 -9.69 -6.49 -8.68
CA HIS A 116 -8.77 -6.76 -7.58
C HIS A 116 -9.11 -5.89 -6.37
N PRO A 117 -8.96 -6.43 -5.16
CA PRO A 117 -9.13 -5.63 -3.97
C PRO A 117 -7.93 -4.70 -3.79
N ILE A 118 -8.16 -3.50 -3.27
CA ILE A 118 -7.11 -2.53 -2.97
C ILE A 118 -7.46 -1.76 -1.69
N ILE A 119 -6.45 -1.47 -0.89
CA ILE A 119 -6.56 -0.64 0.31
C ILE A 119 -5.96 0.72 0.00
N VAL A 120 -6.75 1.78 0.18
CA VAL A 120 -6.32 3.16 -0.03
C VAL A 120 -6.57 3.97 1.23
N LEU A 121 -5.55 4.63 1.74
CA LEU A 121 -5.60 5.52 2.90
C LEU A 121 -5.25 6.94 2.46
N SER A 122 -6.02 7.94 2.90
CA SER A 122 -5.79 9.33 2.51
C SER A 122 -5.64 10.22 3.75
N PRO A 123 -4.42 10.69 4.06
CA PRO A 123 -4.19 11.61 5.17
C PRO A 123 -4.72 13.01 4.85
N ALA A 124 -5.33 13.66 5.85
CA ALA A 124 -5.77 15.04 5.78
C ALA A 124 -4.82 16.01 6.52
N THR A 125 -3.99 15.50 7.45
CA THR A 125 -3.08 16.30 8.28
C THR A 125 -1.69 15.70 8.30
N VAL A 126 -0.69 16.46 8.76
CA VAL A 126 0.68 15.99 8.96
C VAL A 126 0.74 14.86 9.99
N THR A 127 -0.06 14.95 11.05
CA THR A 127 -0.18 13.87 12.05
C THR A 127 -0.69 12.59 11.40
N GLU A 128 -1.75 12.69 10.58
CA GLU A 128 -2.29 11.54 9.86
C GLU A 128 -1.30 10.96 8.84
N CYS A 129 -0.43 11.77 8.21
CA CYS A 129 0.64 11.22 7.36
C CYS A 129 1.54 10.25 8.15
N TYR A 130 1.86 10.55 9.40
CA TYR A 130 2.64 9.67 10.26
C TYR A 130 1.85 8.43 10.70
N GLU A 131 0.63 8.62 11.20
CA GLU A 131 -0.23 7.54 11.71
C GLU A 131 -0.63 6.56 10.62
N LEU A 132 -1.09 7.08 9.48
CA LEU A 132 -1.51 6.25 8.35
C LEU A 132 -0.34 5.57 7.65
N ALA A 133 0.89 6.12 7.71
CA ALA A 133 2.07 5.39 7.25
C ALA A 133 2.31 4.12 8.08
N ILE A 134 2.18 4.21 9.42
CA ILE A 134 2.29 3.03 10.29
C ILE A 134 1.14 2.05 10.01
N LYS A 135 -0.09 2.56 9.92
CA LYS A 135 -1.29 1.76 9.62
C LYS A 135 -1.14 1.04 8.26
N ALA A 136 -0.63 1.72 7.22
CA ALA A 136 -0.42 1.13 5.91
C ALA A 136 0.53 -0.07 5.94
N PHE A 137 1.67 0.04 6.64
CA PHE A 137 2.58 -1.08 6.81
C PHE A 137 1.94 -2.23 7.58
N ASN A 138 1.23 -1.92 8.66
CA ASN A 138 0.55 -2.94 9.47
C ASN A 138 -0.54 -3.67 8.68
N LEU A 139 -1.35 -2.95 7.90
CA LEU A 139 -2.38 -3.57 7.04
C LEU A 139 -1.74 -4.39 5.92
N ALA A 140 -0.68 -3.87 5.28
CA ALA A 140 0.01 -4.60 4.23
C ALA A 140 0.54 -5.95 4.73
N GLU A 141 1.18 -5.96 5.91
CA GLU A 141 1.71 -7.18 6.51
C GLU A 141 0.62 -8.11 7.03
N LEU A 142 -0.40 -7.58 7.71
CA LEU A 142 -1.49 -8.34 8.30
C LEU A 142 -2.30 -9.09 7.25
N ILE A 143 -2.65 -8.38 6.16
CA ILE A 143 -3.57 -8.88 5.14
C ILE A 143 -2.80 -9.47 3.94
N ARG A 144 -1.48 -9.29 3.87
CA ARG A 144 -0.65 -9.63 2.70
C ARG A 144 -1.21 -9.02 1.42
N GLN A 145 -1.26 -7.68 1.38
CA GLN A 145 -1.85 -6.92 0.29
C GLN A 145 -1.06 -5.62 0.05
N PRO A 146 -0.93 -5.11 -1.18
CA PRO A 146 -0.45 -3.76 -1.39
C PRO A 146 -1.40 -2.74 -0.77
N VAL A 147 -0.83 -1.68 -0.17
CA VAL A 147 -1.58 -0.57 0.42
C VAL A 147 -1.10 0.73 -0.19
N ILE A 148 -2.02 1.55 -0.66
CA ILE A 148 -1.75 2.86 -1.23
C ILE A 148 -2.01 3.93 -0.17
N ILE A 149 -1.05 4.82 0.03
CA ILE A 149 -1.26 6.11 0.71
C ILE A 149 -1.43 7.15 -0.39
N LEU A 150 -2.62 7.70 -0.48
CA LEU A 150 -2.99 8.70 -1.48
C LEU A 150 -3.01 10.07 -0.81
N SER A 151 -1.92 10.81 -0.93
CA SER A 151 -1.70 12.10 -0.27
C SER A 151 -1.92 13.27 -1.20
N ASP A 152 -2.51 14.33 -0.70
CA ASP A 152 -2.49 15.62 -1.41
C ASP A 152 -1.09 16.24 -1.38
N ALA A 153 -0.69 16.88 -2.47
CA ALA A 153 0.59 17.61 -2.54
C ALA A 153 0.71 18.69 -1.45
N ILE A 154 -0.38 19.38 -1.13
CA ILE A 154 -0.38 20.40 -0.05
C ILE A 154 -0.12 19.73 1.28
N VAL A 155 -0.84 18.66 1.62
CA VAL A 155 -0.66 17.94 2.89
C VAL A 155 0.77 17.40 3.00
N GLY A 156 1.31 16.85 1.89
CA GLY A 156 2.68 16.34 1.83
C GLY A 156 3.77 17.40 2.06
N HIS A 157 3.48 18.67 1.73
CA HIS A 157 4.41 19.79 1.93
C HIS A 157 4.16 20.60 3.20
N LEU A 158 3.06 20.37 3.92
CA LEU A 158 2.78 21.04 5.19
C LEU A 158 3.86 20.70 6.23
N ARG A 159 4.11 21.68 7.08
CA ARG A 159 5.00 21.55 8.23
C ARG A 159 4.24 21.93 9.49
N GLU A 160 4.05 20.96 10.34
CA GLU A 160 3.39 21.14 11.63
C GLU A 160 4.25 20.53 12.73
N ARG A 161 4.08 21.04 13.94
CA ARG A 161 4.59 20.36 15.12
C ARG A 161 3.70 19.19 15.42
N ILE A 162 4.28 17.98 15.45
CA ILE A 162 3.60 16.78 15.90
C ILE A 162 4.34 16.19 17.10
N ASP A 163 3.59 15.62 18.03
CA ASP A 163 4.15 14.87 19.15
C ASP A 163 4.25 13.39 18.71
N LEU A 164 5.49 12.92 18.54
CA LEU A 164 5.73 11.53 18.16
C LEU A 164 5.61 10.63 19.39
N PRO A 165 4.90 9.50 19.32
CA PRO A 165 4.89 8.52 20.40
C PRO A 165 6.28 7.93 20.61
N ASP A 166 6.53 7.39 21.81
CA ASP A 166 7.73 6.60 22.03
C ASP A 166 7.77 5.44 21.02
N PRO A 167 8.93 5.14 20.41
CA PRO A 167 9.05 4.02 19.48
C PRO A 167 8.59 2.67 20.04
N SER A 168 8.65 2.46 21.35
CA SER A 168 8.16 1.26 22.02
C SER A 168 6.63 1.17 22.12
N GLU A 169 5.93 2.29 21.97
CA GLU A 169 4.47 2.36 21.98
C GLU A 169 3.88 2.14 20.58
N VAL A 170 4.70 2.20 19.54
CA VAL A 170 4.25 2.00 18.16
C VAL A 170 3.99 0.52 17.92
N LYS A 171 2.72 0.17 17.71
CA LYS A 171 2.35 -1.20 17.34
C LYS A 171 2.85 -1.51 15.94
N VAL A 172 3.75 -2.48 15.82
CA VAL A 172 4.27 -2.98 14.53
C VAL A 172 3.79 -4.41 14.35
N ILE A 173 3.15 -4.67 13.21
CA ILE A 173 2.67 -6.00 12.80
C ILE A 173 3.60 -6.56 11.74
N ASP A 174 4.02 -7.81 11.90
CA ASP A 174 4.74 -8.59 10.91
C ASP A 174 3.80 -9.63 10.29
N ARG A 175 4.04 -9.96 9.03
CA ARG A 175 3.27 -11.00 8.33
C ARG A 175 3.38 -12.34 9.03
N LYS A 176 2.30 -13.10 9.02
CA LYS A 176 2.24 -14.41 9.64
C LYS A 176 3.14 -15.40 8.91
N MET A 177 4.10 -15.95 9.63
CA MET A 177 5.02 -16.94 9.09
C MET A 177 4.41 -18.33 9.16
N THR A 178 4.70 -19.17 8.16
CA THR A 178 4.27 -20.57 8.15
C THR A 178 4.95 -21.39 9.24
N THR A 179 4.20 -22.31 9.81
CA THR A 179 4.71 -23.36 10.73
C THR A 179 4.74 -24.74 10.06
N LYS A 180 4.25 -24.85 8.82
CA LYS A 180 4.27 -26.10 8.04
C LYS A 180 5.69 -26.45 7.62
N SER A 181 5.94 -27.73 7.39
CA SER A 181 7.19 -28.18 6.79
C SER A 181 7.34 -27.65 5.34
N PRO A 182 8.58 -27.59 4.79
CA PRO A 182 8.80 -27.16 3.41
C PRO A 182 8.02 -28.01 2.37
N GLU A 183 7.80 -29.29 2.66
CA GLU A 183 7.10 -30.24 1.79
C GLU A 183 5.58 -30.02 1.78
N GLU A 184 5.03 -29.55 2.90
CA GLU A 184 3.60 -29.33 3.09
C GLU A 184 3.17 -27.89 2.75
N TYR A 185 4.12 -26.98 2.63
CA TYR A 185 3.83 -25.56 2.42
C TYR A 185 3.22 -25.29 1.05
N ALA A 186 2.09 -24.58 1.05
CA ALA A 186 1.45 -24.02 -0.13
C ALA A 186 1.33 -22.49 0.05
N PRO A 187 1.93 -21.67 -0.84
CA PRO A 187 2.07 -20.23 -0.63
C PRO A 187 0.76 -19.45 -0.63
N PHE A 188 -0.30 -20.01 -1.18
CA PHE A 188 -1.62 -19.38 -1.29
C PHE A 188 -2.73 -20.19 -0.60
N GLU A 189 -2.37 -21.19 0.19
CA GLU A 189 -3.32 -21.87 1.07
C GLU A 189 -3.67 -20.94 2.23
N ALA A 190 -4.88 -20.38 2.16
CA ALA A 190 -5.36 -19.41 3.12
C ALA A 190 -5.88 -20.08 4.40
N GLU A 191 -5.75 -19.39 5.51
CA GLU A 191 -6.39 -19.74 6.76
C GLU A 191 -7.85 -19.24 6.79
N GLU A 192 -8.52 -19.35 7.95
CA GLU A 192 -9.94 -18.98 8.09
C GLU A 192 -10.19 -17.49 7.80
N ASP A 193 -9.21 -16.63 8.08
CA ASP A 193 -9.25 -15.19 7.79
C ASP A 193 -9.07 -14.84 6.31
N GLY A 194 -8.75 -15.83 5.47
CA GLY A 194 -8.50 -15.67 4.04
C GLY A 194 -7.06 -15.28 3.70
N VAL A 195 -6.16 -15.13 4.70
CA VAL A 195 -4.77 -14.72 4.51
C VAL A 195 -3.85 -15.95 4.56
N PRO A 196 -3.05 -16.21 3.51
CA PRO A 196 -2.08 -17.31 3.54
C PRO A 196 -0.89 -16.97 4.46
N CYS A 197 -0.28 -17.98 5.07
CA CYS A 197 0.98 -17.81 5.77
C CYS A 197 2.14 -17.59 4.79
N PHE A 198 3.20 -16.94 5.25
CA PHE A 198 4.37 -16.61 4.45
C PHE A 198 5.57 -17.48 4.79
N ALA A 199 6.36 -17.84 3.76
CA ALA A 199 7.70 -18.38 3.90
C ALA A 199 8.68 -17.51 3.13
N GLY A 200 9.70 -16.98 3.79
CA GLY A 200 10.69 -16.08 3.17
C GLY A 200 11.50 -16.79 2.09
N ARG A 201 11.76 -16.11 0.99
CA ARG A 201 12.72 -16.57 -0.03
C ARG A 201 14.13 -16.64 0.54
N GLY A 202 14.94 -17.57 0.07
CA GLY A 202 16.29 -17.80 0.59
C GLY A 202 16.37 -18.70 1.82
N THR A 203 15.23 -19.26 2.26
CA THR A 203 15.13 -20.27 3.31
C THR A 203 15.06 -21.69 2.73
N ALA A 204 14.73 -22.68 3.54
CA ALA A 204 14.55 -24.06 3.09
C ALA A 204 13.32 -24.25 2.19
N TYR A 205 12.37 -23.29 2.19
CA TYR A 205 11.13 -23.38 1.42
C TYR A 205 11.37 -23.12 -0.07
N ARG A 206 10.92 -24.06 -0.90
CA ARG A 206 10.93 -23.94 -2.34
C ARG A 206 9.51 -24.05 -2.87
N TYR A 207 9.00 -22.97 -3.41
CA TYR A 207 7.62 -22.89 -3.88
C TYR A 207 7.53 -22.00 -5.12
N HIS A 208 6.48 -22.23 -5.89
CA HIS A 208 6.15 -21.43 -7.07
C HIS A 208 5.24 -20.26 -6.67
N MET A 209 5.45 -19.12 -7.30
CA MET A 209 4.54 -17.97 -7.24
C MET A 209 4.37 -17.39 -8.64
N CYS A 210 3.15 -17.02 -9.00
CA CYS A 210 2.87 -16.34 -10.25
C CYS A 210 1.73 -15.34 -10.08
N SER A 211 1.68 -14.36 -10.96
CA SER A 211 0.63 -13.34 -11.03
C SER A 211 -0.59 -13.77 -11.88
N ASN A 212 -0.52 -14.90 -12.54
CA ASN A 212 -1.70 -15.49 -13.21
C ASN A 212 -2.72 -15.97 -12.16
N VAL A 213 -3.93 -16.28 -12.60
CA VAL A 213 -4.82 -17.16 -11.82
C VAL A 213 -4.06 -18.42 -11.46
N HIS A 214 -4.02 -18.76 -10.19
CA HIS A 214 -3.16 -19.83 -9.68
C HIS A 214 -3.85 -20.69 -8.62
N THR A 215 -3.31 -21.88 -8.44
CA THR A 215 -3.73 -22.82 -7.39
C THR A 215 -3.12 -22.41 -6.04
N GLU A 216 -3.55 -23.02 -4.96
CA GLU A 216 -2.99 -22.82 -3.61
C GLU A 216 -1.49 -23.14 -3.54
N LYS A 217 -0.98 -24.01 -4.44
CA LYS A 217 0.46 -24.31 -4.58
C LYS A 217 1.23 -23.33 -5.48
N GLY A 218 0.55 -22.28 -6.00
CA GLY A 218 1.17 -21.25 -6.82
C GLY A 218 1.36 -21.60 -8.30
N PHE A 219 0.83 -22.72 -8.77
CA PHE A 219 0.91 -23.08 -10.19
C PHE A 219 -0.19 -22.39 -11.00
N PRO A 220 0.11 -21.90 -12.22
CA PRO A 220 -0.88 -21.29 -13.10
C PRO A 220 -2.09 -22.18 -13.34
N ALA A 221 -3.28 -21.58 -13.35
CA ALA A 221 -4.56 -22.23 -13.61
C ALA A 221 -5.48 -21.32 -14.45
N ASP A 222 -4.90 -20.59 -15.38
CA ASP A 222 -5.49 -19.53 -16.19
C ASP A 222 -6.63 -20.00 -17.13
N THR A 223 -6.71 -21.28 -17.39
CA THR A 223 -7.82 -21.89 -18.14
C THR A 223 -8.91 -22.50 -17.26
N ASN A 224 -8.78 -22.43 -15.94
CA ASN A 224 -9.72 -23.03 -14.99
C ASN A 224 -10.61 -21.97 -14.32
N HIS A 225 -11.82 -21.77 -14.86
CA HIS A 225 -12.78 -20.78 -14.35
C HIS A 225 -13.18 -20.99 -12.89
N ALA A 226 -13.25 -22.22 -12.41
CA ALA A 226 -13.59 -22.51 -11.02
C ALA A 226 -12.49 -22.07 -10.06
N VAL A 227 -11.22 -22.27 -10.43
CA VAL A 227 -10.06 -21.78 -9.68
C VAL A 227 -10.04 -20.24 -9.69
N ALA A 228 -10.29 -19.62 -10.85
CA ALA A 228 -10.35 -18.16 -10.97
C ALA A 228 -11.41 -17.56 -10.05
N SER A 229 -12.64 -18.07 -10.09
CA SER A 229 -13.74 -17.60 -9.25
C SER A 229 -13.42 -17.77 -7.75
N LYS A 230 -12.87 -18.92 -7.34
CA LYS A 230 -12.49 -19.18 -5.94
C LYS A 230 -11.41 -18.22 -5.47
N LEU A 231 -10.37 -17.99 -6.29
CA LEU A 231 -9.26 -17.10 -5.96
C LEU A 231 -9.73 -15.66 -5.81
N LEU A 232 -10.43 -15.11 -6.81
CA LEU A 232 -10.91 -13.73 -6.76
C LEU A 232 -11.88 -13.48 -5.61
N ALA A 233 -12.84 -14.41 -5.39
CA ALA A 233 -13.74 -14.32 -4.24
C ALA A 233 -12.98 -14.32 -2.91
N ARG A 234 -11.95 -15.14 -2.75
CA ARG A 234 -11.12 -15.14 -1.54
C ARG A 234 -10.34 -13.84 -1.36
N LEU A 235 -9.75 -13.30 -2.43
CA LEU A 235 -9.01 -12.03 -2.36
C LEU A 235 -9.91 -10.87 -1.89
N HIS A 236 -11.16 -10.81 -2.35
CA HIS A 236 -12.12 -9.82 -1.87
C HIS A 236 -12.56 -10.11 -0.43
N LYS A 237 -12.95 -11.35 -0.14
CA LYS A 237 -13.38 -11.77 1.20
C LYS A 237 -12.32 -11.52 2.27
N LYS A 238 -11.06 -11.68 1.93
CA LYS A 238 -9.92 -11.34 2.80
C LYS A 238 -9.99 -9.91 3.31
N LEU A 239 -10.31 -8.93 2.44
CA LEU A 239 -10.43 -7.54 2.87
C LEU A 239 -11.69 -7.29 3.69
N GLU A 240 -12.82 -7.91 3.33
CA GLU A 240 -14.06 -7.81 4.10
C GLU A 240 -13.88 -8.32 5.54
N ASN A 241 -13.10 -9.39 5.74
CA ASN A 241 -12.81 -9.93 7.07
C ASN A 241 -12.01 -8.98 7.96
N TYR A 242 -11.35 -7.95 7.38
CA TYR A 242 -10.56 -6.93 8.07
C TYR A 242 -11.13 -5.52 7.85
N GLU A 243 -12.42 -5.40 7.55
CA GLU A 243 -13.06 -4.11 7.26
C GLU A 243 -12.87 -3.11 8.42
N ASP A 244 -13.01 -3.55 9.66
CA ASP A 244 -12.87 -2.70 10.84
C ASP A 244 -11.44 -2.16 11.00
N GLU A 245 -10.42 -2.98 10.68
CA GLU A 245 -9.02 -2.57 10.72
C GLU A 245 -8.65 -1.64 9.56
N ILE A 246 -9.25 -1.85 8.39
CA ILE A 246 -9.01 -1.04 7.19
C ILE A 246 -9.68 0.31 7.34
N THR A 247 -10.95 0.31 7.74
CA THR A 247 -11.78 1.50 7.78
C THR A 247 -11.22 2.55 8.75
N ALA A 248 -11.12 3.78 8.27
CA ALA A 248 -10.73 4.93 9.06
C ALA A 248 -11.54 6.14 8.59
N TYR A 249 -12.44 6.61 9.43
CA TYR A 249 -13.20 7.84 9.18
C TYR A 249 -13.44 8.60 10.48
N LYS A 250 -13.69 9.88 10.36
CA LYS A 250 -14.17 10.74 11.45
C LYS A 250 -15.53 11.29 11.03
N PHE A 251 -16.47 11.25 11.95
CA PHE A 251 -17.81 11.82 11.75
C PHE A 251 -17.90 13.18 12.43
N PHE A 252 -18.43 14.16 11.72
CA PHE A 252 -18.65 15.51 12.24
C PHE A 252 -20.11 15.90 12.03
N GLY A 253 -20.79 16.32 13.08
CA GLY A 253 -22.18 16.76 13.04
C GLY A 253 -23.16 15.78 13.67
N SER A 254 -24.40 15.74 13.17
CA SER A 254 -25.48 14.91 13.67
C SER A 254 -25.59 13.60 12.90
N GLU A 255 -25.73 12.49 13.62
CA GLU A 255 -25.97 11.16 13.00
C GLU A 255 -27.34 11.11 12.28
N ASP A 256 -28.31 11.95 12.68
CA ASP A 256 -29.64 12.06 12.06
C ASP A 256 -29.67 13.07 10.88
N CYS A 257 -28.54 13.27 10.19
CA CYS A 257 -28.48 14.22 9.08
C CYS A 257 -29.23 13.73 7.85
N GLU A 258 -29.98 14.65 7.19
CA GLU A 258 -30.63 14.37 5.90
C GLU A 258 -29.68 14.38 4.72
N THR A 259 -28.50 15.02 4.89
CA THR A 259 -27.48 15.13 3.85
C THR A 259 -26.10 14.82 4.48
N LEU A 260 -25.40 13.84 3.93
CA LEU A 260 -24.05 13.48 4.32
C LEU A 260 -23.05 13.96 3.25
N ILE A 261 -22.02 14.69 3.68
CA ILE A 261 -20.88 15.05 2.83
C ILE A 261 -19.72 14.15 3.18
N VAL A 262 -19.19 13.42 2.20
CA VAL A 262 -17.98 12.60 2.35
C VAL A 262 -16.79 13.34 1.75
N ALA A 263 -15.74 13.54 2.55
CA ALA A 263 -14.52 14.21 2.14
C ALA A 263 -13.29 13.43 2.56
N TYR A 264 -12.18 13.63 1.87
CA TYR A 264 -10.89 13.01 2.17
C TYR A 264 -9.74 13.98 1.88
N GLY A 265 -8.56 13.70 2.46
CA GLY A 265 -7.38 14.51 2.25
C GLY A 265 -7.59 15.99 2.60
N LEU A 266 -7.03 16.89 1.81
CA LEU A 266 -7.14 18.34 2.01
C LEU A 266 -8.59 18.85 1.99
N SER A 267 -9.48 18.22 1.23
CA SER A 267 -10.88 18.61 1.16
C SER A 267 -11.59 18.50 2.51
N LEU A 268 -11.17 17.59 3.37
CA LEU A 268 -11.72 17.45 4.72
C LEU A 268 -11.54 18.73 5.52
N ILE A 269 -10.33 19.32 5.50
CA ILE A 269 -10.05 20.58 6.24
C ILE A 269 -10.92 21.72 5.73
N HIS A 270 -11.07 21.85 4.41
CA HIS A 270 -11.85 22.93 3.81
C HIS A 270 -13.35 22.83 4.11
N ILE A 271 -13.86 21.61 4.26
CA ILE A 271 -15.30 21.36 4.48
C ILE A 271 -15.63 21.37 5.97
N SER A 272 -14.84 20.71 6.80
CA SER A 272 -15.14 20.53 8.23
C SER A 272 -14.67 21.69 9.10
N GLU A 273 -13.62 22.41 8.70
CA GLU A 273 -13.05 23.54 9.46
C GLU A 273 -12.81 24.79 8.57
N PRO A 274 -13.82 25.27 7.81
CA PRO A 274 -13.61 26.35 6.83
C PRO A 274 -13.27 27.70 7.45
N THR A 275 -13.46 27.85 8.75
CA THR A 275 -13.24 29.11 9.49
C THR A 275 -12.00 29.11 10.37
N ARG A 276 -11.21 28.05 10.33
CA ARG A 276 -9.96 28.02 11.09
C ARG A 276 -8.92 28.86 10.35
N PRO A 277 -8.40 29.97 10.96
CA PRO A 277 -7.41 30.84 10.33
C PRO A 277 -6.06 30.14 10.15
#